data_5e08c8fae3c8ab90ad13926cf4efd528
#
_entry.id   5e08c8fae3c8ab90ad13926cf4efd528
#
_cell.length_a   1.000
_cell.length_b   1.000
_cell.length_c   1.000
_cell.angle_alpha   90.00
_cell.angle_beta   90.00
_cell.angle_gamma   90.00
#
_symmetry.space_group_name_H-M   'P 1'
#
loop_
_entity.id
_entity.type
_entity.pdbx_description
1 polymer ?
#
loop_
_entity_poly.entity_id
_entity_poly.type
_entity_poly.pdbx_seq_one_letter_code
_entity_poly.pdbx_strand_id
1 'polypeptide(L)' 'MARDLKEIESLIKEALPDAKIEIQDLAGDGNHYSATVISSQFAGKSKIQQHKMVYNSLKGKMGNELHALAVKTKEN' A
#
# COMPACT_ATOMS: atom_id res chain seq x y z
N MET A 1 -16.21 7.35 4.82
CA MET A 1 -16.07 6.13 5.61
C MET A 1 -14.72 5.49 5.37
N ALA A 2 -14.07 5.04 6.41
CA ALA A 2 -12.74 4.48 6.31
C ALA A 2 -12.76 3.10 5.64
N ARG A 3 -11.71 2.77 4.92
CA ARG A 3 -11.52 1.43 4.37
C ARG A 3 -11.02 0.47 5.44
N ASP A 4 -11.42 -0.79 5.29
CA ASP A 4 -10.87 -1.86 6.11
C ASP A 4 -9.40 -2.08 5.72
N LEU A 5 -8.52 -2.25 6.71
CA LEU A 5 -7.10 -2.50 6.46
C LEU A 5 -6.89 -3.77 5.63
N LYS A 6 -7.70 -4.79 5.85
CA LYS A 6 -7.61 -6.03 5.07
C LYS A 6 -7.95 -5.82 3.61
N GLU A 7 -8.86 -4.92 3.32
CA GLU A 7 -9.22 -4.61 1.95
C GLU A 7 -8.04 -3.95 1.23
N ILE A 8 -7.36 -3.03 1.89
CA ILE A 8 -6.17 -2.37 1.33
C ILE A 8 -5.08 -3.41 1.08
N GLU A 9 -4.84 -4.29 2.03
CA GLU A 9 -3.86 -5.36 1.88
C GLU A 9 -4.18 -6.25 0.68
N SER A 10 -5.44 -6.63 0.53
CA SER A 10 -5.87 -7.49 -0.57
C SER A 10 -5.65 -6.83 -1.92
N LEU A 11 -5.94 -5.53 -2.03
CA LEU A 11 -5.74 -4.79 -3.27
C LEU A 11 -4.26 -4.74 -3.68
N ILE A 12 -3.37 -4.55 -2.69
CA ILE A 12 -1.94 -4.53 -2.96
C ILE A 12 -1.46 -5.93 -3.36
N LYS A 13 -1.94 -6.97 -2.71
CA LYS A 13 -1.56 -8.34 -3.03
C LYS A 13 -2.04 -8.80 -4.41
N GLU A 14 -3.12 -8.24 -4.91
CA GLU A 14 -3.56 -8.54 -6.27
C GLU A 14 -2.50 -8.14 -7.30
N ALA A 15 -1.84 -7.02 -7.06
CA ALA A 15 -0.79 -6.54 -7.96
C ALA A 15 0.58 -7.14 -7.62
N LEU A 16 0.82 -7.46 -6.36
CA LEU A 16 2.11 -7.95 -5.86
C LEU A 16 1.88 -9.20 -5.01
N PRO A 17 1.64 -10.37 -5.65
CA PRO A 17 1.26 -11.57 -4.91
C PRO A 17 2.29 -12.08 -3.91
N ASP A 18 3.57 -11.76 -4.10
CA ASP A 18 4.64 -12.16 -3.19
C ASP A 18 4.84 -11.19 -2.04
N ALA A 19 4.13 -10.07 -2.02
CA ALA A 19 4.38 -9.00 -1.08
C ALA A 19 4.00 -9.38 0.35
N LYS A 20 4.84 -8.95 1.28
CA LYS A 20 4.49 -8.90 2.70
C LYS A 20 4.00 -7.48 2.98
N ILE A 21 2.85 -7.37 3.59
CA ILE A 21 2.20 -6.08 3.78
C ILE A 21 1.90 -5.89 5.26
N GLU A 22 2.36 -4.77 5.81
CA GLU A 22 2.03 -4.36 7.16
C GLU A 22 1.31 -3.03 7.09
N ILE A 23 0.09 -2.98 7.57
CA ILE A 23 -0.71 -1.77 7.54
C ILE A 23 -1.09 -1.40 8.96
N GLN A 24 -0.93 -0.11 9.28
CA GLN A 24 -1.29 0.43 10.59
C GLN A 24 -2.20 1.63 10.41
N ASP A 25 -3.14 1.77 11.32
CA ASP A 25 -4.00 2.94 11.42
C ASP A 25 -3.30 3.94 12.35
N LEU A 26 -2.69 4.96 11.78
CA LEU A 26 -1.80 5.85 12.51
C LEU A 26 -2.49 6.70 13.56
N ALA A 27 -3.71 7.11 13.28
CA ALA A 27 -4.44 8.01 14.16
C ALA A 27 -5.49 7.30 15.01
N GLY A 28 -5.72 6.02 14.75
CA GLY A 28 -6.77 5.28 15.44
C GLY A 28 -8.17 5.70 15.03
N ASP A 29 -8.31 6.50 13.97
CA ASP A 29 -9.59 7.02 13.50
C ASP A 29 -10.08 6.36 12.21
N GLY A 30 -9.32 5.41 11.68
CA GLY A 30 -9.68 4.74 10.43
C GLY A 30 -9.46 5.57 9.18
N ASN A 31 -8.82 6.73 9.28
CA ASN A 31 -8.64 7.64 8.16
C ASN A 31 -7.20 7.87 7.74
N HIS A 32 -6.24 7.50 8.59
CA HIS A 32 -4.82 7.69 8.29
C HIS A 32 -4.09 6.37 8.44
N TYR A 33 -3.50 5.88 7.36
CA TYR A 33 -2.87 4.57 7.33
C TYR A 33 -1.41 4.65 6.96
N SER A 34 -0.62 3.70 7.45
CA SER A 34 0.75 3.47 7.00
C SER A 34 0.85 2.05 6.48
N ALA A 35 1.27 1.89 5.25
CA ALA A 35 1.47 0.57 4.64
C ALA A 35 2.95 0.37 4.33
N THR A 36 3.52 -0.72 4.85
CA THR A 36 4.86 -1.16 4.48
C THR A 36 4.72 -2.36 3.58
N VAL A 37 5.25 -2.26 2.37
CA VAL A 37 5.13 -3.31 1.36
C VAL A 37 6.53 -3.82 1.03
N ILE A 38 6.75 -5.10 1.23
CA ILE A 38 8.03 -5.76 0.97
C ILE A 38 7.82 -6.77 -0.15
N SER A 39 8.53 -6.58 -1.27
CA SER A 39 8.35 -7.45 -2.44
C SER A 39 9.64 -7.60 -3.21
N SER A 40 9.89 -8.81 -3.71
CA SER A 40 11.00 -9.06 -4.62
C SER A 40 10.83 -8.33 -5.94
N GLN A 41 9.62 -7.94 -6.30
CA GLN A 41 9.36 -7.19 -7.53
C GLN A 41 9.90 -5.77 -7.46
N PHE A 42 10.26 -5.30 -6.28
CA PHE A 42 10.85 -3.97 -6.12
C PHE A 42 12.35 -3.94 -6.41
N ALA A 43 12.99 -5.11 -6.55
CA ALA A 43 14.41 -5.17 -6.81
C ALA A 43 14.77 -4.45 -8.12
N GLY A 44 15.80 -3.62 -8.07
CA GLY A 44 16.23 -2.85 -9.23
C GLY A 44 15.38 -1.65 -9.58
N LYS A 45 14.37 -1.34 -8.77
CA LYS A 45 13.49 -0.20 -9.01
C LYS A 45 13.79 0.92 -8.01
N SER A 46 13.66 2.16 -8.47
CA SER A 46 13.81 3.33 -7.59
C SER A 46 12.65 3.39 -6.60
N LYS A 47 12.81 4.15 -5.53
CA LYS A 47 11.72 4.34 -4.55
C LYS A 47 10.48 4.94 -5.20
N ILE A 48 10.67 5.86 -6.14
CA ILE A 48 9.56 6.46 -6.86
C ILE A 48 8.79 5.40 -7.65
N GLN A 49 9.52 4.52 -8.33
CA GLN A 49 8.88 3.43 -9.10
C GLN A 49 8.17 2.45 -8.19
N GLN A 50 8.77 2.11 -7.06
CA GLN A 50 8.17 1.22 -6.08
C GLN A 50 6.86 1.80 -5.54
N HIS A 51 6.87 3.07 -5.17
CA HIS A 51 5.66 3.75 -4.69
C HIS A 51 4.57 3.78 -5.75
N LYS A 52 4.93 4.04 -7.00
CA LYS A 52 3.97 4.04 -8.11
C LYS A 52 3.31 2.68 -8.27
N MET A 53 4.07 1.61 -8.12
CA MET A 53 3.51 0.26 -8.22
C MET A 53 2.42 0.04 -7.17
N VAL A 54 2.67 0.47 -5.94
CA VAL A 54 1.68 0.33 -4.85
C VAL A 54 0.47 1.21 -5.10
N TYR A 55 0.68 2.48 -5.41
CA TYR A 55 -0.44 3.40 -5.65
C TYR A 55 -1.27 2.99 -6.85
N ASN A 56 -0.65 2.45 -7.90
CA ASN A 56 -1.38 1.97 -9.06
C ASN A 56 -2.27 0.78 -8.73
N SER A 57 -1.85 -0.07 -7.79
CA SER A 57 -2.68 -1.19 -7.36
C SER A 57 -3.94 -0.73 -6.64
N LEU A 58 -3.90 0.46 -6.04
CA LEU A 58 -5.00 1.02 -5.27
C LEU A 58 -5.81 2.06 -6.05
N LYS A 59 -5.27 2.56 -7.15
CA LYS A 59 -5.85 3.64 -7.92
C LYS A 59 -7.24 3.24 -8.46
N GLY A 60 -8.19 4.16 -8.30
CA GLY A 60 -9.55 3.92 -8.73
C GLY A 60 -10.37 3.05 -7.80
N LYS A 61 -9.73 2.43 -6.80
CA LYS A 61 -10.42 1.56 -5.84
C LYS A 61 -10.56 2.23 -4.48
N MET A 62 -9.58 3.06 -4.10
CA MET A 62 -9.64 3.80 -2.85
C MET A 62 -10.15 5.23 -2.99
N GLY A 63 -10.13 5.78 -4.19
CA GLY A 63 -10.59 7.15 -4.39
C GLY A 63 -9.80 8.15 -3.57
N ASN A 64 -10.49 9.04 -2.86
CA ASN A 64 -9.86 10.08 -2.05
C ASN A 64 -9.13 9.54 -0.82
N GLU A 65 -9.43 8.33 -0.40
CA GLU A 65 -8.78 7.72 0.75
C GLU A 65 -7.29 7.48 0.52
N LEU A 66 -6.88 7.44 -0.75
CA LEU A 66 -5.48 7.25 -1.11
C LEU A 66 -4.58 8.34 -0.53
N HIS A 67 -5.10 9.54 -0.34
CA HIS A 67 -4.34 10.66 0.23
C HIS A 67 -3.96 10.42 1.70
N ALA A 68 -4.69 9.57 2.39
CA ALA A 68 -4.44 9.28 3.79
C ALA A 68 -3.49 8.09 3.99
N LEU A 69 -3.00 7.52 2.90
CA LEU A 69 -2.13 6.34 2.95
C LEU A 69 -0.67 6.74 2.78
N ALA A 70 0.14 6.51 3.81
CA ALA A 70 1.58 6.63 3.71
C ALA A 70 2.16 5.27 3.31
N VAL A 71 2.97 5.24 2.26
CA VAL A 71 3.52 4.00 1.72
C VAL A 71 5.02 3.94 1.93
N LYS A 72 5.49 2.81 2.45
CA LYS A 72 6.91 2.49 2.54
C LYS A 72 7.13 1.21 1.76
N THR A 73 8.22 1.14 1.01
CA THR A 73 8.54 -0.01 0.18
C THR A 73 9.94 -0.52 0.46
N LYS A 74 10.11 -1.83 0.35
CA LYS A 74 11.41 -2.47 0.52
C LYS A 74 11.56 -3.64 -0.45
N GLU A 75 12.79 -3.90 -0.86
CA GLU A 75 13.11 -5.15 -1.55
C GLU A 75 13.08 -6.29 -0.55
N ASN A 76 12.67 -7.42 -1.05
CA ASN A 76 12.74 -8.65 -0.26
C ASN A 76 14.11 -9.30 -0.42
#